data_17c57854a0cbcc5853a66fe80d41c7b0
#
_entry.id   17c57854a0cbcc5853a66fe80d41c7b0
#
_cell.length_a   1.000
_cell.length_b   1.000
_cell.length_c   1.000
_cell.angle_alpha   90.00
_cell.angle_beta   90.00
_cell.angle_gamma   90.00
#
_symmetry.space_group_name_H-M   'P 1'
#
loop_
_entity.id
_entity.type
_entity.pdbx_description
1 polymer ?
#
loop_
_entity_poly.entity_id
_entity_poly.type
_entity_poly.pdbx_seq_one_letter_code
_entity_poly.pdbx_strand_id
1 'polypeptide(L)'
;MKLSMLAIAGITTLTVVPQAAIAAPFPAELEVVAELPQQHPPGNIAVTPDGRLIMSQHQFYGTEFKVVEVLPDGSVLPFPSPDWSSPPDVNGIGLNNVLGIRADGNGVVWMLDNPGDGGSGRLVGWNTRTDSLHRLIYLAPPLIPEDTFLNDFAVDLYHDAIYIADTAGGSNSALIVVDLNTGYARRVLEGHPSMQPEDIPIIIEDKIVTLGGQEARIGVNPITLDPSNEWVYYGPMSGRSLYRIRTVDLLEPSLSSADLAARVERFGDKPISDGITIDGGGNVYVTDITRNAIGVVDPTGEYRLLYQDVGLSWTDGFGFGPDNHIYVTVNQLHRSPALNQGEDLSQPPYYLLRFPAIDAGIVGR
;
A
#
# COMPACT_ATOMS: atom_id res chain seq x y z
N MET A 1 -75.08 5.42 42.85
CA MET A 1 -73.71 5.22 43.27
C MET A 1 -72.86 5.18 42.03
N LYS A 2 -72.18 6.30 41.68
CA LYS A 2 -71.29 6.37 40.54
C LYS A 2 -69.85 6.44 41.09
N LEU A 3 -69.04 5.44 40.81
CA LEU A 3 -67.57 5.46 41.09
C LEU A 3 -66.88 6.19 39.96
N SER A 4 -66.18 7.24 40.32
CA SER A 4 -65.25 7.93 39.42
C SER A 4 -63.86 7.28 39.54
N MET A 5 -63.30 6.78 38.43
CA MET A 5 -61.93 6.34 38.34
C MET A 5 -61.04 7.56 38.00
N LEU A 6 -60.08 7.84 38.86
CA LEU A 6 -59.02 8.80 38.61
C LEU A 6 -57.87 8.09 37.81
N ALA A 7 -57.60 8.57 36.63
CA ALA A 7 -56.44 8.13 35.86
C ALA A 7 -55.25 8.98 36.27
N ILE A 8 -54.18 8.34 36.78
CA ILE A 8 -52.87 8.96 37.05
C ILE A 8 -52.03 8.80 35.81
N ALA A 9 -51.72 9.90 35.11
CA ALA A 9 -50.78 9.93 34.02
C ALA A 9 -49.35 9.99 34.58
N GLY A 10 -48.61 8.91 34.45
CA GLY A 10 -47.20 8.88 34.76
C GLY A 10 -46.37 9.59 33.68
N ILE A 11 -45.68 10.67 34.01
CA ILE A 11 -44.71 11.34 33.14
C ILE A 11 -43.39 10.59 33.28
N THR A 12 -43.01 9.83 32.24
CA THR A 12 -41.67 9.19 32.14
C THR A 12 -40.72 10.21 31.55
N THR A 13 -39.87 10.79 32.39
CA THR A 13 -38.76 11.63 31.94
C THR A 13 -37.65 10.73 31.35
N LEU A 14 -37.48 10.77 30.04
CA LEU A 14 -36.27 10.21 29.37
C LEU A 14 -35.06 11.07 29.74
N THR A 15 -34.19 10.55 30.58
CA THR A 15 -32.86 11.10 30.79
C THR A 15 -32.00 10.73 29.59
N VAL A 16 -31.74 11.69 28.72
CA VAL A 16 -30.66 11.56 27.69
C VAL A 16 -29.35 11.60 28.44
N VAL A 17 -28.71 10.43 28.56
CA VAL A 17 -27.29 10.34 28.98
C VAL A 17 -26.47 10.90 27.85
N PRO A 18 -25.65 11.95 28.07
CA PRO A 18 -24.75 12.41 27.02
C PRO A 18 -23.78 11.27 26.70
N GLN A 19 -23.76 10.84 25.45
CA GLN A 19 -22.77 9.90 24.94
C GLN A 19 -21.41 10.62 25.06
N ALA A 20 -20.53 10.10 25.91
CA ALA A 20 -19.16 10.62 26.02
C ALA A 20 -18.56 10.57 24.61
N ALA A 21 -18.10 11.71 24.12
CA ALA A 21 -17.31 11.76 22.92
C ALA A 21 -16.10 10.83 23.12
N ILE A 22 -16.04 9.76 22.36
CA ILE A 22 -14.85 8.89 22.33
C ILE A 22 -13.75 9.80 21.83
N ALA A 23 -12.71 10.03 22.66
CA ALA A 23 -11.56 10.79 22.25
C ALA A 23 -10.99 10.18 20.96
N ALA A 24 -10.55 11.01 20.02
CA ALA A 24 -9.90 10.53 18.81
C ALA A 24 -8.81 9.51 19.19
N PRO A 25 -8.80 8.32 18.58
CA PRO A 25 -7.95 7.21 19.03
C PRO A 25 -6.46 7.45 18.78
N PHE A 26 -6.08 8.53 18.10
CA PHE A 26 -4.72 8.78 17.61
C PHE A 26 -4.08 10.05 18.18
N PRO A 27 -2.73 10.16 18.18
CA PRO A 27 -2.01 11.42 18.43
C PRO A 27 -2.57 12.55 17.57
N ALA A 28 -2.52 13.79 18.08
CA ALA A 28 -3.16 14.95 17.45
C ALA A 28 -2.68 15.26 16.02
N GLU A 29 -1.45 14.85 15.68
CA GLU A 29 -0.85 15.02 14.37
C GLU A 29 -1.30 13.96 13.35
N LEU A 30 -1.90 12.86 13.82
CA LEU A 30 -2.49 11.82 12.97
C LEU A 30 -3.98 12.11 12.79
N GLU A 31 -4.33 12.72 11.68
CA GLU A 31 -5.71 13.04 11.35
C GLU A 31 -6.43 11.85 10.71
N VAL A 32 -7.62 11.52 11.19
CA VAL A 32 -8.51 10.54 10.56
C VAL A 32 -9.17 11.18 9.34
N VAL A 33 -8.84 10.68 8.16
CA VAL A 33 -9.44 11.10 6.89
C VAL A 33 -10.73 10.32 6.63
N ALA A 34 -10.70 8.99 6.88
CA ALA A 34 -11.88 8.14 6.78
C ALA A 34 -11.80 6.96 7.76
N GLU A 35 -12.94 6.59 8.31
CA GLU A 35 -13.19 5.31 8.98
C GLU A 35 -13.87 4.37 7.99
N LEU A 36 -13.25 3.23 7.72
CA LEU A 36 -13.69 2.30 6.68
C LEU A 36 -14.30 1.04 7.32
N PRO A 37 -15.51 0.65 6.90
CA PRO A 37 -16.18 -0.54 7.45
C PRO A 37 -15.55 -1.84 6.93
N GLN A 38 -16.02 -2.97 7.47
CA GLN A 38 -15.57 -4.33 7.13
C GLN A 38 -15.49 -4.62 5.63
N GLN A 39 -16.39 -4.04 4.83
CA GLN A 39 -16.48 -4.26 3.38
C GLN A 39 -15.40 -3.54 2.59
N HIS A 40 -14.67 -2.61 3.22
CA HIS A 40 -13.69 -1.75 2.56
C HIS A 40 -12.33 -1.78 3.26
N PRO A 41 -11.70 -2.96 3.40
CA PRO A 41 -10.35 -3.07 3.96
C PRO A 41 -9.35 -2.41 3.01
N PRO A 42 -8.63 -1.38 3.45
CA PRO A 42 -7.69 -0.69 2.57
C PRO A 42 -6.47 -1.56 2.26
N GLY A 43 -5.95 -1.42 1.04
CA GLY A 43 -4.60 -1.80 0.68
C GLY A 43 -3.72 -0.55 0.65
N ASN A 44 -3.26 -0.15 -0.54
CA ASN A 44 -2.45 1.03 -0.74
C ASN A 44 -3.29 2.26 -1.13
N ILE A 45 -2.71 3.46 -1.09
CA ILE A 45 -3.37 4.74 -1.39
C ILE A 45 -2.60 5.53 -2.45
N ALA A 46 -3.31 6.06 -3.43
CA ALA A 46 -2.83 7.01 -4.40
C ALA A 46 -3.56 8.34 -4.21
N VAL A 47 -2.81 9.42 -4.04
CA VAL A 47 -3.36 10.78 -3.94
C VAL A 47 -3.06 11.52 -5.23
N THR A 48 -4.08 11.96 -5.94
CA THR A 48 -3.91 12.66 -7.21
C THR A 48 -3.47 14.12 -6.99
N PRO A 49 -2.91 14.81 -8.01
CA PRO A 49 -2.52 16.20 -7.88
C PRO A 49 -3.68 17.18 -7.55
N ASP A 50 -4.91 16.80 -7.83
CA ASP A 50 -6.14 17.53 -7.47
C ASP A 50 -6.78 17.04 -6.16
N GLY A 51 -6.10 16.13 -5.44
CA GLY A 51 -6.47 15.72 -4.09
C GLY A 51 -7.51 14.60 -4.01
N ARG A 52 -7.81 13.89 -5.11
CA ARG A 52 -8.66 12.69 -5.07
C ARG A 52 -7.90 11.56 -4.38
N LEU A 53 -8.61 10.79 -3.57
CA LEU A 53 -8.08 9.68 -2.80
C LEU A 53 -8.51 8.36 -3.44
N ILE A 54 -7.61 7.69 -4.14
CA ILE A 54 -7.88 6.43 -4.81
C ILE A 54 -7.17 5.32 -4.04
N MET A 55 -7.90 4.29 -3.63
CA MET A 55 -7.44 3.28 -2.69
C MET A 55 -7.67 1.88 -3.28
N SER A 56 -6.66 1.02 -3.26
CA SER A 56 -6.89 -0.39 -3.50
C SER A 56 -7.56 -1.04 -2.29
N GLN A 57 -8.38 -2.06 -2.52
CA GLN A 57 -8.95 -2.88 -1.45
C GLN A 57 -8.15 -4.17 -1.33
N HIS A 58 -7.69 -4.47 -0.11
CA HIS A 58 -6.73 -5.54 0.08
C HIS A 58 -7.33 -6.92 -0.23
N GLN A 59 -6.74 -7.62 -1.20
CA GLN A 59 -7.25 -8.89 -1.76
C GLN A 59 -7.39 -10.01 -0.72
N PHE A 60 -6.65 -9.97 0.40
CA PHE A 60 -6.70 -10.99 1.45
C PHE A 60 -8.03 -11.02 2.20
N TYR A 61 -8.88 -10.01 2.01
CA TYR A 61 -10.22 -9.94 2.57
C TYR A 61 -11.34 -10.34 1.59
N GLY A 62 -11.01 -10.66 0.34
CA GLY A 62 -11.99 -11.13 -0.65
C GLY A 62 -13.00 -10.07 -1.06
N THR A 63 -12.57 -8.84 -1.29
CA THR A 63 -13.41 -7.69 -1.60
C THR A 63 -14.11 -7.78 -2.95
N GLU A 64 -15.30 -7.20 -3.06
CA GLU A 64 -16.07 -7.11 -4.30
C GLU A 64 -15.36 -6.24 -5.33
N PHE A 65 -15.06 -4.99 -4.95
CA PHE A 65 -14.30 -4.06 -5.78
C PHE A 65 -12.80 -4.11 -5.44
N LYS A 66 -11.96 -3.91 -6.45
CA LYS A 66 -10.49 -3.98 -6.28
C LYS A 66 -9.87 -2.62 -6.00
N VAL A 67 -10.47 -1.57 -6.55
CA VAL A 67 -10.03 -0.18 -6.37
C VAL A 67 -11.25 0.70 -6.16
N VAL A 68 -11.16 1.64 -5.25
CA VAL A 68 -12.23 2.59 -4.92
C VAL A 68 -11.69 4.00 -4.77
N GLU A 69 -12.54 4.99 -5.00
CA GLU A 69 -12.31 6.37 -4.60
C GLU A 69 -12.95 6.60 -3.24
N VAL A 70 -12.19 7.16 -2.31
CA VAL A 70 -12.68 7.59 -0.99
C VAL A 70 -13.13 9.03 -1.09
N LEU A 71 -14.40 9.28 -0.83
CA LEU A 71 -15.01 10.61 -0.92
C LEU A 71 -14.81 11.41 0.39
N PRO A 72 -14.96 12.76 0.35
CA PRO A 72 -14.77 13.60 1.54
C PRO A 72 -15.68 13.29 2.72
N ASP A 73 -16.81 12.61 2.49
CA ASP A 73 -17.72 12.16 3.53
C ASP A 73 -17.39 10.76 4.08
N GLY A 74 -16.29 10.16 3.63
CA GLY A 74 -15.83 8.81 3.99
C GLY A 74 -16.52 7.69 3.24
N SER A 75 -17.49 7.97 2.37
CA SER A 75 -18.08 6.96 1.49
C SER A 75 -17.10 6.57 0.37
N VAL A 76 -17.32 5.42 -0.25
CA VAL A 76 -16.45 4.92 -1.32
C VAL A 76 -17.24 4.66 -2.60
N LEU A 77 -16.60 4.89 -3.75
CA LEU A 77 -17.14 4.55 -5.06
C LEU A 77 -16.15 3.66 -5.82
N PRO A 78 -16.61 2.68 -6.62
CA PRO A 78 -15.73 1.87 -7.47
C PRO A 78 -14.94 2.77 -8.44
N PHE A 79 -13.62 2.55 -8.53
CA PHE A 79 -12.74 3.33 -9.41
C PHE A 79 -12.02 2.38 -10.40
N PRO A 80 -11.86 2.78 -11.68
CA PRO A 80 -12.42 3.99 -12.31
C PRO A 80 -13.92 3.88 -12.61
N SER A 81 -14.47 2.68 -12.61
CA SER A 81 -15.89 2.38 -12.75
C SER A 81 -16.20 1.02 -12.11
N PRO A 82 -17.49 0.67 -11.88
CA PRO A 82 -17.85 -0.66 -11.39
C PRO A 82 -17.32 -1.80 -12.24
N ASP A 83 -17.38 -1.67 -13.59
CA ASP A 83 -16.91 -2.71 -14.51
C ASP A 83 -15.38 -2.90 -14.41
N TRP A 84 -14.60 -1.82 -14.28
CA TRP A 84 -13.17 -1.90 -14.11
C TRP A 84 -12.75 -2.38 -12.73
N SER A 85 -13.46 -1.99 -11.68
CA SER A 85 -13.11 -2.33 -10.31
C SER A 85 -13.54 -3.76 -9.90
N SER A 86 -14.36 -4.42 -10.70
CA SER A 86 -14.79 -5.82 -10.52
C SER A 86 -13.81 -6.79 -11.18
N PRO A 87 -13.84 -8.09 -10.84
CA PRO A 87 -13.06 -9.09 -11.55
C PRO A 87 -13.34 -9.10 -13.06
N PRO A 88 -12.35 -9.44 -13.92
CA PRO A 88 -12.49 -9.37 -15.36
C PRO A 88 -13.65 -10.21 -15.89
N ASP A 89 -14.41 -9.59 -16.77
CA ASP A 89 -15.48 -10.25 -17.55
C ASP A 89 -14.93 -10.96 -18.80
N VAL A 90 -15.84 -11.48 -19.62
CA VAL A 90 -15.51 -12.15 -20.88
C VAL A 90 -14.86 -11.24 -21.92
N ASN A 91 -14.93 -9.92 -21.77
CA ASN A 91 -14.29 -8.93 -22.63
C ASN A 91 -12.91 -8.50 -22.12
N GLY A 92 -12.47 -9.02 -20.96
CA GLY A 92 -11.20 -8.70 -20.34
C GLY A 92 -11.16 -7.34 -19.66
N ILE A 93 -12.29 -6.67 -19.47
CA ILE A 93 -12.43 -5.48 -18.65
C ILE A 93 -12.57 -5.93 -17.20
N GLY A 94 -11.89 -5.24 -16.30
CA GLY A 94 -11.90 -5.54 -14.88
C GLY A 94 -10.49 -5.73 -14.32
N LEU A 95 -10.37 -5.81 -13.00
CA LEU A 95 -9.13 -6.00 -12.25
C LEU A 95 -9.23 -7.29 -11.43
N ASN A 96 -8.17 -8.11 -11.46
CA ASN A 96 -8.12 -9.34 -10.68
C ASN A 96 -7.88 -9.04 -9.20
N ASN A 97 -6.70 -8.47 -8.90
CA ASN A 97 -6.28 -8.12 -7.55
C ASN A 97 -5.24 -7.01 -7.59
N VAL A 98 -5.56 -5.86 -7.09
CA VAL A 98 -4.68 -4.70 -7.04
C VAL A 98 -4.19 -4.50 -5.61
N LEU A 99 -2.86 -4.46 -5.42
CA LEU A 99 -2.24 -4.03 -4.17
C LEU A 99 -1.61 -2.65 -4.38
N GLY A 100 -0.49 -2.59 -5.09
CA GLY A 100 0.17 -1.33 -5.39
C GLY A 100 -0.69 -0.42 -6.27
N ILE A 101 -0.79 0.84 -5.87
CA ILE A 101 -1.47 1.91 -6.59
C ILE A 101 -0.69 3.21 -6.39
N ARG A 102 -0.47 3.98 -7.46
CA ARG A 102 0.23 5.27 -7.41
C ARG A 102 -0.43 6.27 -8.35
N ALA A 103 -0.55 7.52 -7.92
CA ALA A 103 -0.86 8.61 -8.83
C ALA A 103 0.43 9.23 -9.35
N ASP A 104 0.43 9.78 -10.55
CA ASP A 104 1.56 10.55 -11.05
C ASP A 104 1.22 12.05 -11.18
N GLY A 105 2.24 12.87 -11.43
CA GLY A 105 2.10 14.33 -11.57
C GLY A 105 1.21 14.77 -12.74
N ASN A 106 0.93 13.88 -13.70
CA ASN A 106 0.03 14.11 -14.82
C ASN A 106 -1.43 13.77 -14.51
N GLY A 107 -1.70 13.22 -13.31
CA GLY A 107 -3.03 12.79 -12.89
C GLY A 107 -3.42 11.43 -13.46
N VAL A 108 -2.44 10.60 -13.79
CA VAL A 108 -2.68 9.20 -14.11
C VAL A 108 -2.57 8.39 -12.83
N VAL A 109 -3.58 7.60 -12.53
CA VAL A 109 -3.56 6.60 -11.46
C VAL A 109 -3.12 5.28 -12.08
N TRP A 110 -1.99 4.78 -11.62
CA TRP A 110 -1.42 3.50 -12.01
C TRP A 110 -1.85 2.44 -11.01
N MET A 111 -2.34 1.31 -11.50
CA MET A 111 -2.84 0.17 -10.74
C MET A 111 -2.05 -1.07 -11.17
N LEU A 112 -1.40 -1.73 -10.21
CA LEU A 112 -0.65 -2.95 -10.45
C LEU A 112 -1.56 -4.15 -10.18
N ASP A 113 -2.07 -4.73 -11.24
CA ASP A 113 -3.03 -5.84 -11.20
C ASP A 113 -2.31 -7.18 -11.27
N ASN A 114 -2.43 -7.97 -10.22
CA ASN A 114 -1.88 -9.32 -10.15
C ASN A 114 -2.55 -10.26 -11.16
N PRO A 115 -1.83 -11.27 -11.66
CA PRO A 115 -2.43 -12.25 -12.56
C PRO A 115 -3.59 -12.98 -11.85
N GLY A 116 -4.68 -13.19 -12.61
CA GLY A 116 -5.69 -14.19 -12.25
C GLY A 116 -5.16 -15.60 -12.54
N ASP A 117 -6.02 -16.60 -12.45
CA ASP A 117 -5.66 -18.02 -12.64
C ASP A 117 -4.89 -18.25 -13.96
N GLY A 118 -3.56 -18.42 -13.85
CA GLY A 118 -2.67 -18.69 -14.98
C GLY A 118 -2.51 -17.56 -16.00
N GLY A 119 -2.91 -16.35 -15.66
CA GLY A 119 -2.89 -15.18 -16.54
C GLY A 119 -1.62 -14.35 -16.48
N SER A 120 -1.71 -13.16 -17.06
CA SER A 120 -0.69 -12.12 -17.01
C SER A 120 -1.06 -11.07 -15.96
N GLY A 121 -0.07 -10.56 -15.23
CA GLY A 121 -0.23 -9.33 -14.50
C GLY A 121 -0.35 -8.14 -15.45
N ARG A 122 -0.81 -7.00 -14.95
CA ARG A 122 -0.98 -5.79 -15.76
C ARG A 122 -0.63 -4.54 -14.97
N LEU A 123 -0.04 -3.58 -15.64
CA LEU A 123 -0.06 -2.19 -15.22
C LEU A 123 -1.18 -1.48 -15.97
N VAL A 124 -2.15 -0.94 -15.24
CA VAL A 124 -3.28 -0.19 -15.79
C VAL A 124 -3.12 1.27 -15.37
N GLY A 125 -2.90 2.16 -16.32
CA GLY A 125 -2.89 3.61 -16.11
C GLY A 125 -4.23 4.22 -16.48
N TRP A 126 -4.88 4.92 -15.55
CA TRP A 126 -6.14 5.64 -15.78
C TRP A 126 -5.96 7.14 -15.62
N ASN A 127 -6.24 7.89 -16.66
CA ASN A 127 -6.15 9.35 -16.61
C ASN A 127 -7.41 9.94 -15.96
N THR A 128 -7.24 10.47 -14.74
CA THR A 128 -8.35 11.02 -13.95
C THR A 128 -8.91 12.35 -14.49
N ARG A 129 -8.13 13.06 -15.31
CA ARG A 129 -8.56 14.35 -15.90
C ARG A 129 -9.46 14.16 -17.13
N THR A 130 -9.24 13.08 -17.89
CA THR A 130 -10.03 12.75 -19.08
C THR A 130 -10.98 11.60 -18.85
N ASP A 131 -10.92 11.01 -17.66
CA ASP A 131 -11.68 9.82 -17.26
C ASP A 131 -11.61 8.70 -18.30
N SER A 132 -10.39 8.31 -18.66
CA SER A 132 -10.15 7.32 -19.71
C SER A 132 -8.90 6.48 -19.47
N LEU A 133 -8.87 5.29 -20.06
CA LEU A 133 -7.69 4.44 -20.06
C LEU A 133 -6.52 5.19 -20.72
N HIS A 134 -5.46 5.41 -19.96
CA HIS A 134 -4.23 6.02 -20.43
C HIS A 134 -3.31 4.98 -21.06
N ARG A 135 -3.09 3.87 -20.35
CA ARG A 135 -2.20 2.81 -20.81
C ARG A 135 -2.52 1.46 -20.15
N LEU A 136 -2.23 0.39 -20.91
CA LEU A 136 -2.29 -0.98 -20.43
C LEU A 136 -1.00 -1.69 -20.85
N ILE A 137 -0.25 -2.24 -19.89
CA ILE A 137 0.97 -2.99 -20.11
C ILE A 137 0.81 -4.36 -19.47
N TYR A 138 0.99 -5.42 -20.27
CA TYR A 138 0.93 -6.80 -19.79
C TYR A 138 2.29 -7.27 -19.27
N LEU A 139 2.27 -7.91 -18.10
CA LEU A 139 3.41 -8.57 -17.49
C LEU A 139 3.14 -10.08 -17.55
N ALA A 140 3.70 -10.73 -18.57
CA ALA A 140 3.37 -12.12 -18.91
C ALA A 140 4.59 -13.04 -18.74
N PRO A 141 4.39 -14.35 -18.54
CA PRO A 141 5.50 -15.32 -18.63
C PRO A 141 6.26 -15.22 -19.97
N PRO A 142 7.59 -15.38 -19.99
CA PRO A 142 8.45 -15.79 -18.86
C PRO A 142 8.96 -14.63 -17.99
N LEU A 143 8.50 -13.39 -18.18
CA LEU A 143 8.90 -12.24 -17.35
C LEU A 143 8.53 -12.47 -15.88
N ILE A 144 7.32 -12.94 -15.63
CA ILE A 144 6.84 -13.28 -14.30
C ILE A 144 6.81 -14.79 -14.09
N PRO A 145 7.32 -15.31 -12.95
CA PRO A 145 7.21 -16.72 -12.61
C PRO A 145 5.79 -17.11 -12.15
N GLU A 146 5.54 -18.42 -11.98
CA GLU A 146 4.23 -18.93 -11.53
C GLU A 146 3.84 -18.43 -10.13
N ASP A 147 4.85 -18.21 -9.28
CA ASP A 147 4.69 -17.72 -7.90
C ASP A 147 4.83 -16.20 -7.79
N THR A 148 4.71 -15.47 -8.91
CA THR A 148 4.74 -13.99 -8.92
C THR A 148 3.71 -13.41 -7.97
N PHE A 149 4.10 -12.36 -7.27
CA PHE A 149 3.22 -11.57 -6.42
C PHE A 149 3.59 -10.10 -6.58
N LEU A 150 2.99 -9.48 -7.57
CA LEU A 150 3.23 -8.08 -7.92
C LEU A 150 2.67 -7.20 -6.80
N ASN A 151 3.54 -6.62 -5.99
CA ASN A 151 3.11 -5.95 -4.78
C ASN A 151 3.07 -4.43 -4.93
N ASP A 152 4.21 -3.76 -4.87
CA ASP A 152 4.26 -2.31 -4.91
C ASP A 152 5.18 -1.82 -6.05
N PHE A 153 5.15 -0.53 -6.36
CA PHE A 153 5.94 0.03 -7.45
C PHE A 153 6.19 1.52 -7.28
N ALA A 154 7.19 2.04 -7.99
CA ALA A 154 7.51 3.46 -8.08
C ALA A 154 7.43 3.93 -9.54
N VAL A 155 6.83 5.12 -9.75
CA VAL A 155 6.66 5.74 -11.08
C VAL A 155 7.74 6.79 -11.29
N ASP A 156 8.49 6.66 -12.36
CA ASP A 156 9.56 7.55 -12.78
C ASP A 156 9.21 8.21 -14.12
N LEU A 157 8.51 9.33 -14.06
CA LEU A 157 8.15 10.08 -15.27
C LEU A 157 9.36 10.80 -15.91
N TYR A 158 10.45 10.98 -15.17
CA TYR A 158 11.65 11.63 -15.71
C TYR A 158 12.39 10.72 -16.68
N HIS A 159 12.40 9.41 -16.38
CA HIS A 159 13.04 8.41 -17.24
C HIS A 159 12.03 7.56 -18.04
N ASP A 160 10.73 7.90 -18.01
CA ASP A 160 9.66 7.11 -18.63
C ASP A 160 9.70 5.63 -18.19
N ALA A 161 9.79 5.38 -16.89
CA ALA A 161 9.95 4.05 -16.33
C ALA A 161 9.02 3.79 -15.12
N ILE A 162 8.77 2.51 -14.86
CA ILE A 162 8.17 2.03 -13.60
C ILE A 162 9.05 0.90 -13.05
N TYR A 163 9.30 0.95 -11.74
CA TYR A 163 10.05 -0.08 -11.01
C TYR A 163 9.07 -0.81 -10.09
N ILE A 164 8.94 -2.12 -10.28
CA ILE A 164 7.96 -2.96 -9.56
C ILE A 164 8.70 -3.91 -8.63
N ALA A 165 8.24 -4.02 -7.39
CA ALA A 165 8.63 -5.06 -6.46
C ALA A 165 7.77 -6.30 -6.72
N ASP A 166 8.37 -7.35 -7.27
CA ASP A 166 7.76 -8.67 -7.35
C ASP A 166 8.22 -9.49 -6.16
N THR A 167 7.34 -9.60 -5.19
CA THR A 167 7.61 -10.28 -3.93
C THR A 167 7.82 -11.77 -4.12
N ALA A 168 7.22 -12.38 -5.13
CA ALA A 168 7.31 -13.79 -5.53
C ALA A 168 7.73 -14.77 -4.40
N GLY A 169 7.59 -16.04 -4.57
CA GLY A 169 7.93 -17.01 -3.54
C GLY A 169 9.46 -17.16 -3.34
N GLY A 170 9.89 -17.07 -2.08
CA GLY A 170 11.23 -17.48 -1.69
C GLY A 170 12.38 -16.85 -2.47
N SER A 171 13.08 -17.64 -3.30
CA SER A 171 14.25 -17.22 -4.06
C SER A 171 13.94 -16.41 -5.32
N ASN A 172 12.67 -16.27 -5.70
CA ASN A 172 12.26 -15.63 -6.95
C ASN A 172 11.94 -14.14 -6.81
N SER A 173 12.03 -13.58 -5.61
CA SER A 173 11.83 -12.13 -5.40
C SER A 173 12.79 -11.31 -6.24
N ALA A 174 12.28 -10.25 -6.90
CA ALA A 174 13.03 -9.45 -7.88
C ALA A 174 12.46 -8.05 -8.04
N LEU A 175 13.16 -7.18 -8.76
CA LEU A 175 12.56 -5.99 -9.35
C LEU A 175 12.19 -6.25 -10.82
N ILE A 176 11.11 -5.61 -11.28
CA ILE A 176 10.77 -5.54 -12.70
C ILE A 176 10.90 -4.08 -13.12
N VAL A 177 11.69 -3.82 -14.18
CA VAL A 177 11.85 -2.49 -14.76
C VAL A 177 11.02 -2.45 -16.04
N VAL A 178 10.09 -1.50 -16.10
CA VAL A 178 9.20 -1.31 -17.25
C VAL A 178 9.53 0.01 -17.93
N ASP A 179 9.80 -0.04 -19.23
CA ASP A 179 9.95 1.14 -20.10
C ASP A 179 8.54 1.59 -20.54
N LEU A 180 8.14 2.79 -20.15
CA LEU A 180 6.81 3.32 -20.47
C LEU A 180 6.66 3.71 -21.95
N ASN A 181 7.74 3.99 -22.69
CA ASN A 181 7.65 4.34 -24.09
C ASN A 181 7.31 3.13 -24.96
N THR A 182 7.94 1.99 -24.67
CA THR A 182 7.83 0.78 -25.47
C THR A 182 6.92 -0.27 -24.86
N GLY A 183 6.70 -0.25 -23.56
CA GLY A 183 6.05 -1.32 -22.79
C GLY A 183 6.97 -2.53 -22.55
N TYR A 184 8.25 -2.44 -22.96
CA TYR A 184 9.21 -3.50 -22.69
C TYR A 184 9.51 -3.58 -21.19
N ALA A 185 9.52 -4.79 -20.67
CA ALA A 185 9.80 -5.03 -19.27
C ALA A 185 10.88 -6.09 -19.10
N ARG A 186 11.71 -5.96 -18.07
CA ARG A 186 12.75 -6.93 -17.72
C ARG A 186 12.82 -7.15 -16.22
N ARG A 187 13.08 -8.39 -15.83
CA ARG A 187 13.28 -8.81 -14.46
C ARG A 187 14.74 -8.69 -14.08
N VAL A 188 15.05 -8.10 -12.94
CA VAL A 188 16.41 -7.83 -12.47
C VAL A 188 16.56 -8.14 -10.99
N LEU A 189 17.81 -8.39 -10.55
CA LEU A 189 18.18 -8.68 -9.17
C LEU A 189 17.45 -9.90 -8.57
N GLU A 190 16.90 -10.79 -9.39
CA GLU A 190 16.24 -12.00 -8.93
C GLU A 190 17.20 -12.82 -8.06
N GLY A 191 16.71 -13.20 -6.87
CA GLY A 191 17.49 -13.97 -5.91
C GLY A 191 18.64 -13.21 -5.23
N HIS A 192 18.82 -11.92 -5.52
CA HIS A 192 19.83 -11.11 -4.81
C HIS A 192 19.48 -10.99 -3.31
N PRO A 193 20.45 -11.01 -2.38
CA PRO A 193 20.17 -10.93 -0.94
C PRO A 193 19.29 -9.75 -0.53
N SER A 194 19.36 -8.61 -1.22
CA SER A 194 18.50 -7.45 -0.95
C SER A 194 17.02 -7.64 -1.33
N MET A 195 16.72 -8.68 -2.13
CA MET A 195 15.35 -9.05 -2.52
C MET A 195 14.76 -10.12 -1.61
N GLN A 196 15.62 -10.89 -0.94
CA GLN A 196 15.24 -12.05 -0.15
C GLN A 196 14.81 -11.65 1.26
N PRO A 197 13.86 -12.38 1.87
CA PRO A 197 13.56 -12.19 3.29
C PRO A 197 14.79 -12.52 4.14
N GLU A 198 15.04 -11.69 5.15
CA GLU A 198 15.96 -12.05 6.22
C GLU A 198 15.31 -13.13 7.09
N ASP A 199 16.12 -13.99 7.76
CA ASP A 199 15.59 -15.05 8.63
C ASP A 199 15.11 -14.51 9.99
N ILE A 200 14.10 -13.65 9.92
CA ILE A 200 13.44 -13.05 11.08
C ILE A 200 11.93 -13.25 10.98
N PRO A 201 11.25 -13.69 12.07
CA PRO A 201 9.81 -13.82 12.08
C PRO A 201 9.12 -12.45 12.12
N ILE A 202 7.96 -12.35 11.49
CA ILE A 202 7.03 -11.25 11.71
C ILE A 202 6.21 -11.60 12.96
N ILE A 203 6.42 -10.86 14.05
CA ILE A 203 5.69 -11.07 15.31
C ILE A 203 4.85 -9.83 15.60
N ILE A 204 3.54 -10.02 15.70
CA ILE A 204 2.56 -8.97 16.01
C ILE A 204 1.64 -9.49 17.13
N GLU A 205 1.42 -8.68 18.17
CA GLU A 205 0.57 -9.08 19.30
C GLU A 205 1.01 -10.43 19.91
N ASP A 206 2.32 -10.63 20.05
CA ASP A 206 2.97 -11.86 20.54
C ASP A 206 2.68 -13.13 19.71
N LYS A 207 2.19 -12.97 18.49
CA LYS A 207 1.92 -14.08 17.56
C LYS A 207 2.81 -13.98 16.33
N ILE A 208 3.31 -15.13 15.87
CA ILE A 208 4.01 -15.23 14.58
C ILE A 208 2.95 -15.17 13.47
N VAL A 209 3.14 -14.24 12.54
CA VAL A 209 2.31 -14.15 11.34
C VAL A 209 2.61 -15.32 10.42
N THR A 210 1.56 -15.93 9.88
CA THR A 210 1.67 -17.09 8.97
C THR A 210 1.08 -16.76 7.61
N LEU A 211 1.64 -17.36 6.55
CA LEU A 211 1.12 -17.30 5.19
C LEU A 211 1.14 -18.73 4.62
N GLY A 212 0.00 -19.21 4.13
CA GLY A 212 -0.11 -20.57 3.64
C GLY A 212 0.19 -21.64 4.69
N GLY A 213 -0.04 -21.35 5.98
CA GLY A 213 0.22 -22.26 7.10
C GLY A 213 1.70 -22.38 7.53
N GLN A 214 2.59 -21.56 6.95
CA GLN A 214 4.00 -21.46 7.33
C GLN A 214 4.28 -20.08 7.94
N GLU A 215 5.38 -19.94 8.69
CA GLU A 215 5.84 -18.63 9.14
C GLU A 215 6.05 -17.71 7.92
N ALA A 216 5.47 -16.53 7.94
CA ALA A 216 5.62 -15.57 6.85
C ALA A 216 7.08 -15.10 6.73
N ARG A 217 7.65 -15.32 5.54
CA ARG A 217 8.96 -14.82 5.11
C ARG A 217 8.75 -14.12 3.78
N ILE A 218 8.65 -12.80 3.81
CA ILE A 218 8.22 -11.99 2.67
C ILE A 218 9.41 -11.19 2.16
N GLY A 219 9.76 -11.39 0.90
CA GLY A 219 10.87 -10.73 0.22
C GLY A 219 10.62 -9.25 -0.07
N VAL A 220 11.22 -8.74 -1.15
CA VAL A 220 11.07 -7.34 -1.55
C VAL A 220 9.59 -6.97 -1.68
N ASN A 221 9.20 -5.91 -0.97
CA ASN A 221 7.83 -5.41 -0.97
C ASN A 221 7.84 -3.88 -0.99
N PRO A 222 8.24 -3.17 0.09
CA PRO A 222 8.22 -1.72 0.06
C PRO A 222 9.24 -1.18 -0.98
N ILE A 223 8.78 -0.21 -1.76
CA ILE A 223 9.58 0.45 -2.79
C ILE A 223 9.15 1.90 -2.95
N THR A 224 10.11 2.80 -3.16
CA THR A 224 9.87 4.21 -3.52
C THR A 224 11.00 4.76 -4.37
N LEU A 225 10.79 5.93 -4.97
CA LEU A 225 11.77 6.63 -5.79
C LEU A 225 12.05 8.00 -5.17
N ASP A 226 13.30 8.37 -5.04
CA ASP A 226 13.69 9.66 -4.48
C ASP A 226 13.21 10.85 -5.34
N PRO A 227 13.08 12.05 -4.76
CA PRO A 227 12.57 13.22 -5.48
C PRO A 227 13.43 13.67 -6.67
N SER A 228 14.72 13.32 -6.69
CA SER A 228 15.62 13.62 -7.81
C SER A 228 15.51 12.62 -8.96
N ASN A 229 14.78 11.50 -8.79
CA ASN A 229 14.67 10.36 -9.68
C ASN A 229 16.03 9.65 -9.93
N GLU A 230 16.98 9.78 -8.99
CA GLU A 230 18.29 9.14 -9.08
C GLU A 230 18.37 7.78 -8.39
N TRP A 231 17.51 7.55 -7.38
CA TRP A 231 17.60 6.38 -6.53
C TRP A 231 16.24 5.71 -6.30
N VAL A 232 16.19 4.41 -6.56
CA VAL A 232 15.10 3.53 -6.10
C VAL A 232 15.49 2.99 -4.74
N TYR A 233 14.63 3.23 -3.72
CA TYR A 233 14.73 2.68 -2.37
C TYR A 233 13.78 1.51 -2.23
N TYR A 234 14.24 0.43 -1.61
CA TYR A 234 13.44 -0.78 -1.45
C TYR A 234 14.00 -1.67 -0.32
N GLY A 235 13.25 -2.70 0.04
CA GLY A 235 13.76 -3.71 0.96
C GLY A 235 12.84 -4.92 1.09
N PRO A 236 13.29 -6.02 1.69
CA PRO A 236 12.39 -7.10 2.05
C PRO A 236 11.45 -6.66 3.17
N MET A 237 10.16 -7.09 3.11
CA MET A 237 9.25 -6.85 4.22
C MET A 237 9.79 -7.54 5.47
N SER A 238 10.08 -8.83 5.40
CA SER A 238 10.75 -9.60 6.46
C SER A 238 12.23 -9.29 6.48
N GLY A 239 12.60 -8.06 6.86
CA GLY A 239 13.98 -7.60 6.89
C GLY A 239 14.16 -6.29 7.63
N ARG A 240 15.39 -6.05 8.09
CA ARG A 240 15.79 -4.84 8.83
C ARG A 240 16.70 -3.93 8.01
N SER A 241 16.91 -4.25 6.75
CA SER A 241 17.79 -3.50 5.86
C SER A 241 16.96 -2.73 4.83
N LEU A 242 17.24 -1.43 4.70
CA LEU A 242 16.80 -0.59 3.60
C LEU A 242 17.92 -0.52 2.58
N TYR A 243 17.60 -0.82 1.33
CA TYR A 243 18.52 -0.79 0.20
C TYR A 243 18.16 0.31 -0.78
N ARG A 244 19.12 0.67 -1.62
CA ARG A 244 18.89 1.54 -2.77
C ARG A 244 19.77 1.12 -3.96
N ILE A 245 19.35 1.51 -5.14
CA ILE A 245 20.08 1.35 -6.39
C ILE A 245 19.81 2.55 -7.31
N ARG A 246 20.79 2.93 -8.11
CA ARG A 246 20.61 4.06 -9.04
C ARG A 246 19.68 3.70 -10.18
N THR A 247 18.81 4.63 -10.53
CA THR A 247 17.88 4.49 -11.69
C THR A 247 18.65 4.27 -12.99
N VAL A 248 19.76 4.99 -13.19
CA VAL A 248 20.61 4.82 -14.38
C VAL A 248 21.19 3.42 -14.51
N ASP A 249 21.52 2.74 -13.39
CA ASP A 249 22.00 1.36 -13.40
C ASP A 249 20.85 0.38 -13.70
N LEU A 250 19.68 0.62 -13.13
CA LEU A 250 18.47 -0.15 -13.43
C LEU A 250 18.01 -0.01 -14.88
N LEU A 251 18.24 1.12 -15.51
CA LEU A 251 17.84 1.40 -16.90
C LEU A 251 18.88 0.94 -17.92
N GLU A 252 20.11 0.61 -17.52
CA GLU A 252 21.18 0.20 -18.42
C GLU A 252 21.07 -1.32 -18.78
N PRO A 253 20.56 -1.67 -19.97
CA PRO A 253 20.34 -3.07 -20.32
C PRO A 253 21.61 -3.86 -20.64
N SER A 254 22.75 -3.19 -20.82
CA SER A 254 24.02 -3.85 -21.12
C SER A 254 24.76 -4.34 -19.87
N LEU A 255 24.35 -3.92 -18.67
CA LEU A 255 24.93 -4.42 -17.43
C LEU A 255 24.61 -5.91 -17.25
N SER A 256 25.64 -6.69 -16.96
CA SER A 256 25.42 -8.08 -16.56
C SER A 256 24.70 -8.14 -15.21
N SER A 257 24.04 -9.27 -14.90
CA SER A 257 23.39 -9.45 -13.60
C SER A 257 24.36 -9.30 -12.42
N ALA A 258 25.63 -9.71 -12.59
CA ALA A 258 26.65 -9.56 -11.57
C ALA A 258 27.10 -8.09 -11.40
N ASP A 259 27.25 -7.35 -12.51
CA ASP A 259 27.60 -5.93 -12.43
C ASP A 259 26.47 -5.11 -11.81
N LEU A 260 25.21 -5.41 -12.16
CA LEU A 260 24.06 -4.76 -11.57
C LEU A 260 23.94 -5.08 -10.06
N ALA A 261 24.15 -6.33 -9.69
CA ALA A 261 24.15 -6.76 -8.27
C ALA A 261 25.19 -6.00 -7.43
N ALA A 262 26.37 -5.73 -8.01
CA ALA A 262 27.42 -4.97 -7.34
C ALA A 262 27.11 -3.47 -7.16
N ARG A 263 26.03 -2.96 -7.76
CA ARG A 263 25.58 -1.57 -7.63
C ARG A 263 24.55 -1.37 -6.52
N VAL A 264 24.05 -2.45 -5.92
CA VAL A 264 23.11 -2.37 -4.79
C VAL A 264 23.85 -1.82 -3.57
N GLU A 265 23.28 -0.79 -2.96
CA GLU A 265 23.77 -0.19 -1.72
C GLU A 265 22.82 -0.48 -0.57
N ARG A 266 23.36 -0.91 0.58
CA ARG A 266 22.62 -0.87 1.83
C ARG A 266 22.63 0.56 2.33
N PHE A 267 21.43 1.17 2.44
CA PHE A 267 21.31 2.57 2.84
C PHE A 267 21.25 2.74 4.35
N GLY A 268 20.45 1.92 5.04
CA GLY A 268 20.28 2.05 6.48
C GLY A 268 19.48 0.91 7.10
N ASP A 269 19.10 1.10 8.36
CA ASP A 269 18.22 0.19 9.06
C ASP A 269 16.76 0.60 8.89
N LYS A 270 15.87 -0.38 8.79
CA LYS A 270 14.42 -0.20 8.85
C LYS A 270 13.77 -1.26 9.74
N PRO A 271 12.57 -1.03 10.29
CA PRO A 271 11.78 -2.09 10.91
C PRO A 271 11.25 -3.08 9.85
N ILE A 272 10.59 -4.15 10.28
CA ILE A 272 9.73 -4.95 9.40
C ILE A 272 8.61 -4.03 8.91
N SER A 273 8.52 -3.84 7.59
CA SER A 273 7.79 -2.72 6.99
C SER A 273 7.10 -3.16 5.71
N ASP A 274 5.83 -2.81 5.56
CA ASP A 274 5.02 -3.07 4.37
C ASP A 274 5.19 -1.95 3.33
N GLY A 275 5.00 -0.70 3.72
CA GLY A 275 5.10 0.45 2.84
C GLY A 275 6.22 1.41 3.19
N ILE A 276 6.75 2.10 2.17
CA ILE A 276 7.67 3.24 2.30
C ILE A 276 7.32 4.36 1.34
N THR A 277 7.67 5.59 1.73
CA THR A 277 7.69 6.77 0.85
C THR A 277 8.84 7.70 1.25
N ILE A 278 9.13 8.73 0.46
CA ILE A 278 10.27 9.63 0.71
C ILE A 278 9.89 11.08 0.41
N ASP A 279 10.37 12.01 1.24
CA ASP A 279 10.21 13.45 1.01
C ASP A 279 11.44 14.10 0.34
N GLY A 280 11.34 15.40 0.05
CA GLY A 280 12.39 16.18 -0.59
C GLY A 280 13.66 16.37 0.24
N GLY A 281 13.57 16.21 1.55
CA GLY A 281 14.70 16.19 2.47
C GLY A 281 15.45 14.86 2.50
N GLY A 282 14.93 13.82 1.82
CA GLY A 282 15.50 12.48 1.82
C GLY A 282 15.10 11.65 3.04
N ASN A 283 14.06 12.04 3.75
CA ASN A 283 13.50 11.26 4.84
C ASN A 283 12.63 10.12 4.28
N VAL A 284 13.03 8.87 4.50
CA VAL A 284 12.26 7.70 4.08
C VAL A 284 11.30 7.30 5.20
N TYR A 285 10.01 7.55 5.00
CA TYR A 285 8.97 7.12 5.93
C TYR A 285 8.73 5.63 5.76
N VAL A 286 8.57 4.93 6.87
CA VAL A 286 8.41 3.47 6.88
C VAL A 286 7.27 3.08 7.81
N THR A 287 6.48 2.10 7.41
CA THR A 287 5.52 1.46 8.29
C THR A 287 6.27 0.53 9.24
N ASP A 288 5.99 0.59 10.54
CA ASP A 288 6.56 -0.35 11.52
C ASP A 288 5.45 -1.26 12.03
N ILE A 289 5.16 -2.30 11.23
CA ILE A 289 3.99 -3.16 11.45
C ILE A 289 4.07 -3.98 12.74
N THR A 290 5.27 -4.21 13.24
CA THR A 290 5.48 -5.01 14.48
C THR A 290 5.30 -4.20 15.75
N ARG A 291 5.28 -2.88 15.65
CA ARG A 291 5.12 -1.97 16.81
C ARG A 291 3.87 -1.09 16.71
N ASN A 292 3.00 -1.33 15.73
CA ASN A 292 1.86 -0.45 15.44
C ASN A 292 2.32 1.01 15.36
N ALA A 293 3.21 1.28 14.39
CA ALA A 293 3.90 2.55 14.35
C ALA A 293 4.24 3.01 12.92
N ILE A 294 4.56 4.29 12.81
CA ILE A 294 5.16 4.92 11.65
C ILE A 294 6.52 5.48 12.09
N GLY A 295 7.55 5.23 11.33
CA GLY A 295 8.87 5.77 11.57
C GLY A 295 9.46 6.45 10.34
N VAL A 296 10.68 6.91 10.47
CA VAL A 296 11.46 7.52 9.39
C VAL A 296 12.90 7.07 9.47
N VAL A 297 13.48 6.75 8.32
CA VAL A 297 14.92 6.61 8.15
C VAL A 297 15.43 7.91 7.57
N ASP A 298 16.28 8.60 8.29
CA ASP A 298 16.80 9.90 7.91
C ASP A 298 17.86 9.80 6.78
N PRO A 299 18.32 10.91 6.18
CA PRO A 299 19.32 10.89 5.13
C PRO A 299 20.67 10.28 5.51
N THR A 300 20.94 10.07 6.81
CA THR A 300 22.14 9.36 7.29
C THR A 300 21.95 7.86 7.41
N GLY A 301 20.74 7.37 7.19
CA GLY A 301 20.38 5.95 7.31
C GLY A 301 19.96 5.52 8.72
N GLU A 302 19.73 6.47 9.62
CA GLU A 302 19.30 6.19 10.99
C GLU A 302 17.78 6.18 11.12
N TYR A 303 17.24 5.08 11.68
CA TYR A 303 15.81 4.94 11.94
C TYR A 303 15.40 5.62 13.23
N ARG A 304 14.30 6.37 13.19
CA ARG A 304 13.60 6.90 14.36
C ARG A 304 12.10 6.72 14.28
N LEU A 305 11.46 6.52 15.42
CA LEU A 305 10.01 6.44 15.55
C LEU A 305 9.39 7.84 15.39
N LEU A 306 8.30 7.97 14.65
CA LEU A 306 7.49 9.18 14.55
C LEU A 306 6.21 9.06 15.37
N TYR A 307 5.38 8.06 15.08
CA TYR A 307 4.08 7.85 15.71
C TYR A 307 3.96 6.39 16.13
N GLN A 308 3.37 6.16 17.30
CA GLN A 308 3.03 4.82 17.79
C GLN A 308 1.68 4.86 18.49
N ASP A 309 0.76 4.01 18.08
CA ASP A 309 -0.56 3.87 18.68
C ASP A 309 -1.14 2.48 18.37
N VAL A 310 -1.91 1.92 19.29
CA VAL A 310 -2.56 0.61 19.09
C VAL A 310 -3.49 0.59 17.88
N GLY A 311 -4.05 1.74 17.52
CA GLY A 311 -4.89 1.91 16.32
C GLY A 311 -4.11 1.83 15.01
N LEU A 312 -2.77 1.97 15.01
CA LEU A 312 -1.92 1.78 13.83
C LEU A 312 -1.65 0.29 13.54
N SER A 313 -2.67 -0.54 13.76
CA SER A 313 -2.59 -1.99 13.61
C SER A 313 -2.45 -2.36 12.13
N TRP A 314 -1.22 -2.67 11.73
CA TRP A 314 -0.76 -2.88 10.37
C TRP A 314 -1.01 -1.66 9.46
N THR A 315 -0.14 -0.68 9.55
CA THR A 315 0.00 0.36 8.53
C THR A 315 0.56 -0.27 7.25
N ASP A 316 -0.01 0.09 6.08
CA ASP A 316 0.31 -0.55 4.79
C ASP A 316 0.92 0.46 3.82
N GLY A 317 0.14 1.13 2.97
CA GLY A 317 0.63 2.01 1.93
C GLY A 317 0.68 3.49 2.29
N PHE A 318 1.62 4.20 1.68
CA PHE A 318 1.73 5.66 1.77
C PHE A 318 1.44 6.33 0.43
N GLY A 319 0.92 7.57 0.47
CA GLY A 319 0.80 8.45 -0.68
C GLY A 319 0.99 9.91 -0.29
N PHE A 320 1.81 10.68 -1.02
CA PHE A 320 1.94 12.12 -0.83
C PHE A 320 0.77 12.86 -1.45
N GLY A 321 0.14 13.75 -0.69
CA GLY A 321 -0.89 14.66 -1.16
C GLY A 321 -0.35 16.04 -1.58
N PRO A 322 -1.18 16.82 -2.31
CA PRO A 322 -0.82 18.17 -2.75
C PRO A 322 -0.74 19.18 -1.59
N ASP A 323 -1.26 18.83 -0.42
CA ASP A 323 -1.27 19.61 0.81
C ASP A 323 -0.03 19.36 1.70
N ASN A 324 0.98 18.69 1.16
CA ASN A 324 2.18 18.26 1.86
C ASN A 324 1.92 17.34 3.08
N HIS A 325 0.81 16.59 3.03
CA HIS A 325 0.53 15.50 3.96
C HIS A 325 0.85 14.16 3.32
N ILE A 326 1.28 13.23 4.17
CA ILE A 326 1.39 11.83 3.83
C ILE A 326 0.11 11.15 4.29
N TYR A 327 -0.55 10.47 3.36
CA TYR A 327 -1.70 9.62 3.63
C TYR A 327 -1.22 8.19 3.87
N VAL A 328 -1.84 7.49 4.82
CA VAL A 328 -1.48 6.12 5.16
C VAL A 328 -2.72 5.28 5.44
N THR A 329 -2.71 4.06 4.95
CA THR A 329 -3.76 3.07 5.19
C THR A 329 -3.43 2.20 6.39
N VAL A 330 -4.47 1.80 7.14
CA VAL A 330 -4.37 0.91 8.31
C VAL A 330 -5.42 -0.18 8.18
N ASN A 331 -5.00 -1.42 8.02
CA ASN A 331 -5.89 -2.51 7.57
C ASN A 331 -5.93 -3.75 8.46
N GLN A 332 -5.14 -3.83 9.54
CA GLN A 332 -5.10 -4.98 10.45
C GLN A 332 -4.77 -6.31 9.71
N LEU A 333 -3.88 -6.27 8.72
CA LEU A 333 -3.67 -7.36 7.77
C LEU A 333 -3.32 -8.72 8.42
N HIS A 334 -2.57 -8.70 9.53
CA HIS A 334 -2.25 -9.91 10.31
C HIS A 334 -3.48 -10.64 10.83
N ARG A 335 -4.65 -10.00 10.85
CA ARG A 335 -5.94 -10.56 11.25
C ARG A 335 -6.81 -11.00 10.07
N SER A 336 -6.32 -10.82 8.83
CA SER A 336 -7.02 -11.25 7.62
C SER A 336 -7.05 -12.78 7.50
N PRO A 337 -8.01 -13.34 6.75
CA PRO A 337 -8.06 -14.78 6.52
C PRO A 337 -6.76 -15.38 5.98
N ALA A 338 -6.08 -14.68 5.09
CA ALA A 338 -4.85 -15.18 4.47
C ALA A 338 -3.67 -15.31 5.45
N LEU A 339 -3.56 -14.40 6.42
CA LEU A 339 -2.48 -14.39 7.41
C LEU A 339 -2.88 -14.99 8.76
N ASN A 340 -4.14 -15.43 8.89
CA ASN A 340 -4.68 -16.00 10.12
C ASN A 340 -5.43 -17.32 9.87
N GLN A 341 -4.82 -18.21 9.08
CA GLN A 341 -5.26 -19.61 8.87
C GLN A 341 -6.71 -19.74 8.36
N GLY A 342 -7.21 -18.77 7.60
CA GLY A 342 -8.55 -18.77 7.01
C GLY A 342 -9.61 -18.06 7.84
N GLU A 343 -9.28 -17.58 9.05
CA GLU A 343 -10.22 -16.84 9.91
C GLU A 343 -10.02 -15.33 9.78
N ASP A 344 -11.11 -14.60 9.59
CA ASP A 344 -11.11 -13.13 9.69
C ASP A 344 -11.32 -12.71 11.15
N LEU A 345 -10.26 -12.19 11.76
CA LEU A 345 -10.26 -11.65 13.13
C LEU A 345 -10.13 -10.13 13.15
N SER A 346 -10.26 -9.47 12.01
CA SER A 346 -10.21 -8.01 11.92
C SER A 346 -11.36 -7.37 12.72
N GLN A 347 -11.10 -6.18 13.25
CA GLN A 347 -12.03 -5.42 14.09
C GLN A 347 -12.14 -3.99 13.53
N PRO A 348 -12.95 -3.78 12.49
CA PRO A 348 -13.15 -2.44 11.94
C PRO A 348 -13.70 -1.45 13.01
N PRO A 349 -13.53 -0.13 12.79
CA PRO A 349 -13.15 0.45 11.50
C PRO A 349 -11.68 0.22 11.15
N TYR A 350 -11.39 0.10 9.85
CA TYR A 350 -10.08 0.36 9.29
C TYR A 350 -9.92 1.86 9.11
N TYR A 351 -8.68 2.35 8.88
CA TYR A 351 -8.46 3.79 8.81
C TYR A 351 -7.71 4.20 7.54
N LEU A 352 -8.10 5.34 7.00
CA LEU A 352 -7.26 6.19 6.19
C LEU A 352 -6.88 7.39 7.05
N LEU A 353 -5.59 7.56 7.30
CA LEU A 353 -5.03 8.63 8.11
C LEU A 353 -4.17 9.54 7.25
N ARG A 354 -3.87 10.77 7.76
CA ARG A 354 -2.84 11.63 7.20
C ARG A 354 -2.05 12.34 8.29
N PHE A 355 -0.84 12.74 7.96
CA PHE A 355 0.03 13.52 8.84
C PHE A 355 0.95 14.43 8.02
N PRO A 356 1.43 15.55 8.59
CA PRO A 356 2.32 16.46 7.88
C PRO A 356 3.68 15.80 7.62
N ALA A 357 4.20 15.96 6.40
CA ALA A 357 5.56 15.53 6.10
C ALA A 357 6.60 16.43 6.77
N ILE A 358 7.79 15.89 7.04
CA ILE A 358 8.92 16.62 7.63
C ILE A 358 9.44 17.67 6.65
N ASP A 359 9.53 17.31 5.37
CA ASP A 359 9.92 18.19 4.28
C ASP A 359 8.94 18.02 3.10
N ALA A 360 9.01 18.94 2.14
CA ALA A 360 8.14 18.89 0.97
C ALA A 360 8.37 17.63 0.15
N GLY A 361 7.30 16.95 -0.24
CA GLY A 361 7.35 15.75 -1.06
C GLY A 361 6.84 15.98 -2.49
N ILE A 362 6.83 14.89 -3.25
CA ILE A 362 6.25 14.86 -4.60
C ILE A 362 4.95 14.06 -4.54
N VAL A 363 3.86 14.67 -5.01
CA VAL A 363 2.55 14.02 -5.10
C VAL A 363 2.67 12.69 -5.85
N GLY A 364 2.14 11.64 -5.24
CA GLY A 364 2.12 10.31 -5.83
C GLY A 364 3.34 9.44 -5.51
N ARG A 365 4.22 9.92 -4.65
CA ARG A 365 5.33 9.09 -4.12
C ARG A 365 4.89 8.27 -2.93
#